data_5b6aa29827c696737186f1d5c4270581
#
_entry.id   5b6aa29827c696737186f1d5c4270581
#
_cell.length_a   1.000
_cell.length_b   1.000
_cell.length_c   1.000
_cell.angle_alpha   90.00
_cell.angle_beta   90.00
_cell.angle_gamma   90.00
#
_symmetry.space_group_name_H-M   'P 1'
#
loop_
_entity.id
_entity.type
_entity.pdbx_description
1 polymer ?
#
loop_
_entity_poly.entity_id
_entity_poly.type
_entity_poly.pdbx_seq_one_letter_code
_entity_poly.pdbx_strand_id
1 'polypeptide(L)'
;IVSPADQLILEENNFDNDVLKGLDFVGHSDCLLTMGVKPTRPDTGYGYIQAHENMEEGAFARVKSFTEKPALDFARVFMESGEFYWNTGLYLYNVRTMMKAIHDLVPDYRDSLTEAIDAIDEDDFCRVPAHFDTLPNLSLDYSILEKSENVYVQVCDFGWADLGSWCSLHNDTQHDRQDNVLLNTEALLY
;
A
#
# COMPACT_ATOMS: atom_id res chain seq x y z
N ILE A 1 3.90 1.45 11.01
CA ILE A 1 3.32 0.82 9.82
C ILE A 1 1.85 1.17 9.67
N VAL A 2 1.41 1.40 8.46
CA VAL A 2 0.00 1.53 8.06
C VAL A 2 -0.29 0.46 7.01
N SER A 3 -1.40 -0.25 7.17
CA SER A 3 -1.79 -1.37 6.32
C SER A 3 -3.27 -1.27 5.97
N PRO A 4 -3.68 -1.56 4.73
CA PRO A 4 -5.06 -1.90 4.43
C PRO A 4 -5.53 -3.11 5.25
N ALA A 5 -6.84 -3.24 5.45
CA ALA A 5 -7.42 -4.29 6.29
C ALA A 5 -7.99 -5.47 5.49
N ASP A 6 -7.92 -5.41 4.17
CA ASP A 6 -8.56 -6.32 3.21
C ASP A 6 -7.56 -7.02 2.28
N GLN A 7 -6.34 -7.26 2.78
CA GLN A 7 -5.27 -7.91 2.04
C GLN A 7 -5.04 -9.34 2.52
N LEU A 8 -4.62 -10.20 1.59
CA LEU A 8 -4.18 -11.55 1.86
C LEU A 8 -2.64 -11.59 1.83
N ILE A 9 -2.05 -12.17 2.87
CA ILE A 9 -0.63 -12.47 2.97
C ILE A 9 -0.50 -13.99 3.10
N LEU A 10 0.20 -14.63 2.17
CA LEU A 10 0.34 -16.10 2.15
C LEU A 10 1.60 -16.56 2.90
N GLU A 11 2.67 -15.79 2.84
CA GLU A 11 3.97 -16.12 3.39
C GLU A 11 4.28 -15.25 4.62
N GLU A 12 3.63 -15.54 5.76
CA GLU A 12 3.70 -14.73 6.98
C GLU A 12 5.14 -14.49 7.45
N ASN A 13 6.01 -15.51 7.39
CA ASN A 13 7.41 -15.36 7.81
C ASN A 13 8.20 -14.37 6.92
N ASN A 14 7.94 -14.37 5.61
CA ASN A 14 8.56 -13.43 4.69
C ASN A 14 8.05 -12.02 4.97
N PHE A 15 6.75 -11.89 5.17
CA PHE A 15 6.12 -10.62 5.55
C PHE A 15 6.73 -10.03 6.82
N ASP A 16 6.82 -10.81 7.89
CA ASP A 16 7.40 -10.39 9.17
C ASP A 16 8.86 -9.91 8.98
N ASN A 17 9.66 -10.68 8.25
CA ASN A 17 11.06 -10.34 7.98
C ASN A 17 11.17 -9.04 7.17
N ASP A 18 10.34 -8.85 6.15
CA ASP A 18 10.37 -7.65 5.31
C ASP A 18 9.87 -6.42 6.08
N VAL A 19 8.83 -6.57 6.90
CA VAL A 19 8.38 -5.50 7.80
C VAL A 19 9.50 -5.09 8.77
N LEU A 20 10.18 -6.05 9.40
CA LEU A 20 11.28 -5.75 10.32
C LEU A 20 12.44 -5.03 9.63
N LYS A 21 12.85 -5.47 8.44
CA LYS A 21 13.87 -4.78 7.62
C LYS A 21 13.42 -3.35 7.26
N GLY A 22 12.16 -3.20 6.83
CA GLY A 22 11.59 -1.91 6.49
C GLY A 22 11.52 -0.96 7.69
N LEU A 23 11.14 -1.43 8.86
CA LEU A 23 11.13 -0.65 10.10
C LEU A 23 12.54 -0.20 10.50
N ASP A 24 13.53 -1.08 10.38
CA ASP A 24 14.94 -0.72 10.63
C ASP A 24 15.40 0.37 9.64
N PHE A 25 15.08 0.23 8.36
CA PHE A 25 15.42 1.21 7.33
C PHE A 25 14.84 2.59 7.62
N VAL A 26 13.53 2.69 7.91
CA VAL A 26 12.89 3.98 8.23
C VAL A 26 13.25 4.52 9.62
N GLY A 27 13.70 3.65 10.52
CA GLY A 27 14.24 4.04 11.83
C GLY A 27 15.52 4.84 11.74
N HIS A 28 16.33 4.59 10.69
CA HIS A 28 17.63 5.23 10.46
C HIS A 28 17.62 6.23 9.30
N SER A 29 16.46 6.45 8.65
CA SER A 29 16.33 7.29 7.46
C SER A 29 15.11 8.20 7.56
N ASP A 30 15.25 9.46 7.13
CA ASP A 30 14.13 10.39 7.02
C ASP A 30 13.38 10.16 5.69
N CYS A 31 12.75 8.99 5.55
CA CYS A 31 12.05 8.60 4.33
C CYS A 31 10.66 8.02 4.62
N LEU A 32 9.85 7.97 3.57
CA LEU A 32 8.59 7.22 3.49
C LEU A 32 8.87 5.95 2.70
N LEU A 33 8.53 4.80 3.24
CA LEU A 33 8.75 3.51 2.61
C LEU A 33 7.42 2.88 2.24
N THR A 34 7.30 2.40 1.02
CA THR A 34 6.22 1.53 0.58
C THR A 34 6.75 0.14 0.27
N MET A 35 5.92 -0.88 0.43
CA MET A 35 6.25 -2.25 0.04
C MET A 35 5.68 -2.52 -1.35
N GLY A 36 6.52 -3.01 -2.24
CA GLY A 36 6.17 -3.27 -3.63
C GLY A 36 6.38 -4.74 -3.99
N VAL A 37 5.44 -5.33 -4.73
CA VAL A 37 5.56 -6.70 -5.23
C VAL A 37 5.64 -6.72 -6.75
N LYS A 38 6.32 -7.72 -7.32
CA LYS A 38 6.45 -7.84 -8.78
C LYS A 38 5.09 -8.13 -9.41
N PRO A 39 4.69 -7.38 -10.47
CA PRO A 39 3.48 -7.68 -11.21
C PRO A 39 3.56 -9.05 -11.88
N THR A 40 2.52 -9.85 -11.72
CA THR A 40 2.37 -11.16 -12.37
C THR A 40 1.40 -11.12 -13.56
N ARG A 41 0.60 -10.04 -13.65
CA ARG A 41 -0.37 -9.78 -14.72
C ARG A 41 -0.53 -8.26 -14.92
N PRO A 42 -1.05 -7.79 -16.06
CA PRO A 42 -1.29 -6.36 -16.28
C PRO A 42 -2.61 -5.95 -15.60
N ASP A 43 -2.58 -5.76 -14.28
CA ASP A 43 -3.75 -5.39 -13.50
C ASP A 43 -4.00 -3.88 -13.56
N THR A 44 -5.25 -3.47 -13.79
CA THR A 44 -5.68 -2.06 -13.85
C THR A 44 -6.29 -1.57 -12.54
N GLY A 45 -6.45 -2.44 -11.56
CA GLY A 45 -6.99 -2.14 -10.24
C GLY A 45 -5.93 -1.69 -9.22
N TYR A 46 -4.65 -1.85 -9.54
CA TYR A 46 -3.55 -1.57 -8.64
C TYR A 46 -2.75 -0.33 -9.03
N GLY A 47 -2.12 0.29 -8.04
CA GLY A 47 -1.09 1.29 -8.25
C GLY A 47 0.25 0.65 -8.66
N TYR A 48 1.02 1.33 -9.47
CA TYR A 48 2.34 0.92 -9.93
C TYR A 48 3.40 1.93 -9.47
N ILE A 49 4.49 1.39 -8.95
CA ILE A 49 5.63 2.14 -8.44
C ILE A 49 6.80 1.89 -9.37
N GLN A 50 7.32 2.94 -10.01
CA GLN A 50 8.54 2.83 -10.79
C GLN A 50 9.78 2.98 -9.90
N ALA A 51 10.70 2.04 -10.02
CA ALA A 51 11.99 2.08 -9.34
C ALA A 51 13.12 1.70 -10.31
N HIS A 52 13.96 0.72 -9.97
CA HIS A 52 14.99 0.17 -10.85
C HIS A 52 14.52 -1.14 -11.47
N GLU A 53 15.09 -1.46 -12.63
CA GLU A 53 14.84 -2.70 -13.35
C GLU A 53 15.33 -3.92 -12.54
N ASN A 54 14.48 -4.95 -12.49
CA ASN A 54 14.82 -6.28 -11.95
C ASN A 54 15.52 -6.29 -10.59
N MET A 55 15.04 -5.50 -9.65
CA MET A 55 15.55 -5.51 -8.28
C MET A 55 15.37 -6.87 -7.61
N GLU A 56 16.34 -7.22 -6.76
CA GLU A 56 16.23 -8.42 -5.91
C GLU A 56 15.22 -8.23 -4.79
N GLU A 57 14.70 -9.34 -4.28
CA GLU A 57 13.86 -9.36 -3.09
C GLU A 57 14.59 -8.77 -1.88
N GLY A 58 13.88 -7.98 -1.09
CA GLY A 58 14.42 -7.26 0.06
C GLY A 58 15.22 -6.01 -0.28
N ALA A 59 15.46 -5.70 -1.57
CA ALA A 59 16.17 -4.50 -1.98
C ALA A 59 15.33 -3.24 -1.78
N PHE A 60 16.02 -2.15 -1.45
CA PHE A 60 15.44 -0.82 -1.30
C PHE A 60 15.87 0.08 -2.46
N ALA A 61 14.95 0.83 -3.04
CA ALA A 61 15.27 1.84 -4.03
C ALA A 61 14.41 3.09 -3.87
N ARG A 62 14.94 4.23 -4.29
CA ARG A 62 14.16 5.47 -4.38
C ARG A 62 13.12 5.34 -5.49
N VAL A 63 11.90 5.72 -5.18
CA VAL A 63 10.79 5.73 -6.15
C VAL A 63 11.02 6.83 -7.18
N LYS A 64 10.85 6.51 -8.46
CA LYS A 64 10.94 7.44 -9.58
C LYS A 64 9.58 8.07 -9.89
N SER A 65 8.54 7.26 -9.87
CA SER A 65 7.15 7.70 -10.12
C SER A 65 6.13 6.74 -9.54
N PHE A 66 4.92 7.26 -9.32
CA PHE A 66 3.72 6.49 -9.03
C PHE A 66 2.75 6.60 -10.19
N THR A 67 1.98 5.56 -10.45
CA THR A 67 0.88 5.60 -11.40
C THR A 67 -0.27 4.78 -10.84
N GLU A 68 -1.31 5.45 -10.40
CA GLU A 68 -2.48 4.80 -9.79
C GLU A 68 -3.44 4.33 -10.88
N LYS A 69 -3.80 3.06 -10.83
CA LYS A 69 -4.83 2.42 -11.68
C LYS A 69 -4.69 2.78 -13.18
N PRO A 70 -3.58 2.38 -13.84
CA PRO A 70 -3.32 2.72 -15.22
C PRO A 70 -4.30 2.06 -16.18
N ALA A 71 -4.42 2.57 -17.40
CA ALA A 71 -5.08 1.85 -18.48
C ALA A 71 -4.30 0.58 -18.83
N LEU A 72 -5.00 -0.44 -19.38
CA LEU A 72 -4.46 -1.78 -19.63
C LEU A 72 -3.18 -1.76 -20.48
N ASP A 73 -3.10 -0.90 -21.48
CA ASP A 73 -1.92 -0.81 -22.35
C ASP A 73 -0.69 -0.32 -21.57
N PHE A 74 -0.85 0.63 -20.65
CA PHE A 74 0.22 1.05 -19.75
C PHE A 74 0.59 -0.04 -18.76
N ALA A 75 -0.39 -0.73 -18.17
CA ALA A 75 -0.13 -1.84 -17.24
C ALA A 75 0.73 -2.95 -17.88
N ARG A 76 0.48 -3.26 -19.17
CA ARG A 76 1.30 -4.21 -19.94
C ARG A 76 2.74 -3.72 -20.11
N VAL A 77 2.92 -2.47 -20.53
CA VAL A 77 4.25 -1.87 -20.68
C VAL A 77 5.00 -1.84 -19.36
N PHE A 78 4.34 -1.49 -18.27
CA PHE A 78 4.94 -1.46 -16.94
C PHE A 78 5.43 -2.84 -16.50
N MET A 79 4.59 -3.86 -16.68
CA MET A 79 4.97 -5.24 -16.36
C MET A 79 6.15 -5.72 -17.22
N GLU A 80 6.13 -5.46 -18.54
CA GLU A 80 7.17 -5.89 -19.47
C GLU A 80 8.51 -5.17 -19.28
N SER A 81 8.48 -3.94 -18.78
CA SER A 81 9.71 -3.16 -18.55
C SER A 81 10.58 -3.70 -17.40
N GLY A 82 9.97 -4.39 -16.43
CA GLY A 82 10.66 -4.86 -15.23
C GLY A 82 11.05 -3.78 -14.23
N GLU A 83 10.71 -2.51 -14.49
CA GLU A 83 10.98 -1.37 -13.59
C GLU A 83 9.85 -1.06 -12.61
N PHE A 84 8.67 -1.67 -12.79
CA PHE A 84 7.49 -1.35 -12.03
C PHE A 84 7.10 -2.48 -11.08
N TYR A 85 6.59 -2.08 -9.92
CA TYR A 85 6.11 -2.94 -8.85
C TYR A 85 4.69 -2.53 -8.49
N TRP A 86 3.82 -3.48 -8.13
CA TRP A 86 2.52 -3.14 -7.58
C TRP A 86 2.69 -2.50 -6.21
N ASN A 87 1.99 -1.40 -5.99
CA ASN A 87 1.91 -0.76 -4.69
C ASN A 87 0.95 -1.56 -3.80
N THR A 88 1.47 -2.17 -2.75
CA THR A 88 0.66 -2.94 -1.82
C THR A 88 -0.20 -2.09 -0.89
N GLY A 89 0.06 -0.79 -0.80
CA GLY A 89 -0.59 0.07 0.19
C GLY A 89 -0.06 -0.10 1.62
N LEU A 90 1.01 -0.89 1.78
CA LEU A 90 1.72 -1.03 3.05
C LEU A 90 2.78 0.06 3.16
N TYR A 91 2.65 0.94 4.15
CA TYR A 91 3.55 2.09 4.33
C TYR A 91 4.24 2.05 5.69
N LEU A 92 5.56 2.25 5.66
CA LEU A 92 6.39 2.34 6.85
C LEU A 92 7.07 3.70 6.89
N TYR A 93 7.09 4.32 8.04
CA TYR A 93 7.73 5.62 8.24
C TYR A 93 7.95 5.89 9.73
N ASN A 94 8.89 6.75 10.05
CA ASN A 94 8.90 7.31 11.39
C ASN A 94 7.90 8.49 11.51
N VAL A 95 7.35 8.66 12.68
CA VAL A 95 6.29 9.67 12.92
C VAL A 95 6.76 11.08 12.56
N ARG A 96 8.02 11.43 12.82
CA ARG A 96 8.58 12.75 12.52
C ARG A 96 8.54 13.04 11.02
N THR A 97 8.96 12.09 10.19
CA THR A 97 8.96 12.22 8.72
C THR A 97 7.53 12.38 8.19
N MET A 98 6.59 11.58 8.68
CA MET A 98 5.20 11.68 8.25
C MET A 98 4.56 12.99 8.70
N MET A 99 4.76 13.43 9.95
CA MET A 99 4.24 14.71 10.43
C MET A 99 4.79 15.90 9.64
N LYS A 100 6.07 15.83 9.25
CA LYS A 100 6.66 16.84 8.36
C LYS A 100 5.99 16.84 6.99
N ALA A 101 5.78 15.66 6.39
CA ALA A 101 5.11 15.54 5.10
C ALA A 101 3.65 16.06 5.15
N ILE A 102 2.90 15.75 6.21
CA ILE A 102 1.55 16.30 6.44
C ILE A 102 1.60 17.81 6.55
N HIS A 103 2.52 18.34 7.34
CA HIS A 103 2.66 19.79 7.51
C HIS A 103 2.95 20.51 6.20
N ASP A 104 3.82 19.96 5.36
CA ASP A 104 4.32 20.62 4.16
C ASP A 104 3.38 20.43 2.96
N LEU A 105 2.71 19.29 2.84
CA LEU A 105 1.97 18.89 1.65
C LEU A 105 0.44 18.94 1.79
N VAL A 106 -0.09 18.83 3.00
CA VAL A 106 -1.54 18.78 3.27
C VAL A 106 -1.93 19.64 4.49
N PRO A 107 -1.72 20.97 4.41
CA PRO A 107 -1.94 21.86 5.54
C PRO A 107 -3.36 21.84 6.11
N ASP A 108 -4.38 21.60 5.28
CA ASP A 108 -5.77 21.50 5.73
C ASP A 108 -5.99 20.34 6.71
N TYR A 109 -5.30 19.21 6.46
CA TYR A 109 -5.31 18.05 7.36
C TYR A 109 -4.51 18.30 8.63
N ARG A 110 -3.40 19.02 8.53
CA ARG A 110 -2.58 19.37 9.70
C ARG A 110 -3.40 20.06 10.78
N ASP A 111 -4.17 21.07 10.39
CA ASP A 111 -4.93 21.87 11.34
C ASP A 111 -6.04 21.03 11.99
N SER A 112 -6.71 20.19 11.20
CA SER A 112 -7.72 19.24 11.70
C SER A 112 -7.14 18.16 12.61
N LEU A 113 -5.96 17.63 12.28
CA LEU A 113 -5.28 16.63 13.11
C LEU A 113 -4.81 17.23 14.43
N THR A 114 -4.30 18.48 14.42
CA THR A 114 -3.90 19.19 15.63
C THR A 114 -5.10 19.38 16.55
N GLU A 115 -6.23 19.82 16.00
CA GLU A 115 -7.47 20.00 16.76
C GLU A 115 -7.98 18.66 17.34
N ALA A 116 -7.87 17.57 16.57
CA ALA A 116 -8.24 16.24 17.04
C ALA A 116 -7.33 15.77 18.18
N ILE A 117 -6.02 15.97 18.07
CA ILE A 117 -5.05 15.57 19.09
C ILE A 117 -5.27 16.39 20.37
N ASP A 118 -5.49 17.69 20.27
CA ASP A 118 -5.73 18.57 21.41
C ASP A 118 -7.08 18.26 22.11
N ALA A 119 -8.02 17.65 21.40
CA ALA A 119 -9.32 17.25 21.93
C ALA A 119 -9.37 15.81 22.48
N ILE A 120 -8.26 15.04 22.38
CA ILE A 120 -8.17 13.70 22.97
C ILE A 120 -8.15 13.83 24.49
N ASP A 121 -9.21 13.37 25.14
CA ASP A 121 -9.25 13.11 26.57
C ASP A 121 -8.85 11.65 26.81
N GLU A 122 -8.25 11.32 27.97
CA GLU A 122 -7.77 9.96 28.27
C GLU A 122 -8.84 8.87 28.10
N ASP A 123 -10.11 9.24 28.15
CA ASP A 123 -11.26 8.35 28.03
C ASP A 123 -11.93 8.29 26.64
N ASP A 124 -11.55 9.15 25.67
CA ASP A 124 -12.21 9.23 24.35
C ASP A 124 -11.22 9.22 23.16
N PHE A 125 -10.65 8.07 22.93
CA PHE A 125 -9.64 7.82 21.86
C PHE A 125 -10.19 7.93 20.42
N CYS A 126 -11.49 8.04 20.23
CA CYS A 126 -12.14 7.95 18.92
C CYS A 126 -12.81 9.26 18.48
N ARG A 127 -12.44 10.39 19.02
CA ARG A 127 -13.07 11.66 18.67
C ARG A 127 -12.61 12.17 17.31
N VAL A 128 -13.49 12.05 16.32
CA VAL A 128 -13.29 12.64 15.00
C VAL A 128 -13.58 14.15 15.11
N PRO A 129 -12.72 15.04 14.56
CA PRO A 129 -12.99 16.47 14.53
C PRO A 129 -14.34 16.78 13.89
N ALA A 130 -15.04 17.80 14.40
CA ALA A 130 -16.39 18.17 13.96
C ALA A 130 -16.48 18.54 12.46
N HIS A 131 -15.35 18.88 11.83
CA HIS A 131 -15.28 19.26 10.42
C HIS A 131 -14.49 18.25 9.56
N PHE A 132 -14.25 17.04 10.08
CA PHE A 132 -13.52 16.01 9.35
C PHE A 132 -14.19 15.64 8.01
N ASP A 133 -15.52 15.66 7.96
CA ASP A 133 -16.32 15.41 6.77
C ASP A 133 -16.23 16.52 5.70
N THR A 134 -15.69 17.68 6.05
CA THR A 134 -15.43 18.78 5.11
C THR A 134 -14.03 18.75 4.48
N LEU A 135 -13.15 17.86 4.98
CA LEU A 135 -11.81 17.70 4.43
C LEU A 135 -11.86 17.05 3.04
N PRO A 136 -10.91 17.40 2.15
CA PRO A 136 -10.80 16.75 0.86
C PRO A 136 -10.62 15.23 1.01
N ASN A 137 -11.35 14.44 0.23
CA ASN A 137 -11.18 13.00 0.20
C ASN A 137 -9.95 12.64 -0.65
N LEU A 138 -8.78 12.56 -0.03
CA LEU A 138 -7.51 12.28 -0.68
C LEU A 138 -6.86 11.04 -0.08
N SER A 139 -6.36 10.13 -0.92
CA SER A 139 -5.54 9.02 -0.46
C SER A 139 -4.15 9.50 -0.03
N LEU A 140 -3.49 8.69 0.78
CA LEU A 140 -2.10 8.90 1.19
C LEU A 140 -1.16 8.97 -0.03
N ASP A 141 -1.43 8.13 -1.04
CA ASP A 141 -0.68 8.09 -2.28
C ASP A 141 -0.65 9.45 -2.99
N TYR A 142 -1.82 9.97 -3.33
CA TYR A 142 -1.97 11.25 -4.04
C TYR A 142 -1.57 12.46 -3.22
N SER A 143 -1.84 12.41 -1.92
CA SER A 143 -1.65 13.59 -1.08
C SER A 143 -0.22 13.76 -0.60
N ILE A 144 0.49 12.66 -0.35
CA ILE A 144 1.82 12.66 0.27
C ILE A 144 2.84 11.93 -0.60
N LEU A 145 2.61 10.64 -0.95
CA LEU A 145 3.66 9.83 -1.56
C LEU A 145 4.05 10.33 -2.95
N GLU A 146 3.11 10.65 -3.81
CA GLU A 146 3.40 11.18 -5.15
C GLU A 146 4.10 12.54 -5.14
N LYS A 147 3.94 13.31 -4.06
CA LYS A 147 4.50 14.66 -3.93
C LYS A 147 5.81 14.71 -3.14
N SER A 148 6.15 13.63 -2.44
CA SER A 148 7.34 13.56 -1.61
C SER A 148 8.55 13.11 -2.43
N GLU A 149 9.70 13.78 -2.21
CA GLU A 149 10.94 13.43 -2.90
C GLU A 149 11.72 12.29 -2.23
N ASN A 150 11.38 11.94 -0.99
CA ASN A 150 12.09 10.96 -0.17
C ASN A 150 11.32 9.64 0.00
N VAL A 151 10.63 9.21 -1.05
CA VAL A 151 9.90 7.93 -1.05
C VAL A 151 10.79 6.81 -1.58
N TYR A 152 10.77 5.69 -0.88
CA TYR A 152 11.49 4.47 -1.23
C TYR A 152 10.50 3.31 -1.38
N VAL A 153 10.85 2.33 -2.17
CA VAL A 153 10.17 1.04 -2.26
C VAL A 153 11.08 -0.07 -1.77
N GLN A 154 10.55 -0.97 -0.96
CA GLN A 154 11.16 -2.26 -0.66
C GLN A 154 10.50 -3.31 -1.54
N VAL A 155 11.29 -4.07 -2.28
CA VAL A 155 10.78 -5.18 -3.10
C VAL A 155 10.53 -6.38 -2.21
N CYS A 156 9.31 -6.89 -2.23
CA CYS A 156 8.85 -7.96 -1.35
C CYS A 156 8.26 -9.13 -2.16
N ASP A 157 8.35 -10.33 -1.58
CA ASP A 157 7.70 -11.54 -2.09
C ASP A 157 7.13 -12.35 -0.92
N PHE A 158 5.97 -11.93 -0.42
CA PHE A 158 5.25 -12.59 0.68
C PHE A 158 3.87 -13.11 0.26
N GLY A 159 3.67 -13.34 -1.05
CA GLY A 159 2.39 -13.84 -1.55
C GLY A 159 1.24 -12.87 -1.29
N TRP A 160 1.39 -11.62 -1.76
CA TRP A 160 0.41 -10.55 -1.57
C TRP A 160 -0.72 -10.62 -2.58
N ALA A 161 -1.95 -10.45 -2.10
CA ALA A 161 -3.13 -10.22 -2.92
C ALA A 161 -4.07 -9.20 -2.26
N ASP A 162 -4.64 -8.32 -3.09
CA ASP A 162 -5.71 -7.41 -2.68
C ASP A 162 -7.06 -8.09 -2.94
N LEU A 163 -7.84 -8.32 -1.87
CA LEU A 163 -9.15 -8.98 -1.95
C LEU A 163 -10.31 -8.00 -2.20
N GLY A 164 -10.04 -6.80 -2.65
CA GLY A 164 -11.02 -5.73 -2.89
C GLY A 164 -12.02 -6.00 -4.02
N SER A 165 -11.89 -7.11 -4.77
CA SER A 165 -12.82 -7.51 -5.82
C SER A 165 -13.10 -9.01 -5.84
N TRP A 166 -14.27 -9.40 -6.37
CA TRP A 166 -14.60 -10.83 -6.59
C TRP A 166 -13.61 -11.53 -7.52
N CYS A 167 -13.12 -10.81 -8.52
CA CYS A 167 -12.12 -11.35 -9.44
C CYS A 167 -10.78 -11.61 -8.74
N SER A 168 -10.33 -10.70 -7.88
CA SER A 168 -9.14 -10.89 -7.07
C SER A 168 -9.29 -12.09 -6.14
N LEU A 169 -10.38 -12.13 -5.38
CA LEU A 169 -10.67 -13.24 -4.48
C LEU A 169 -10.67 -14.57 -5.23
N HIS A 170 -11.29 -14.62 -6.41
CA HIS A 170 -11.31 -15.81 -7.24
C HIS A 170 -9.90 -16.21 -7.70
N ASN A 171 -9.12 -15.27 -8.23
CA ASN A 171 -7.79 -15.55 -8.79
C ASN A 171 -6.79 -16.04 -7.73
N ASP A 172 -6.93 -15.60 -6.49
CA ASP A 172 -5.97 -15.86 -5.41
C ASP A 172 -6.46 -16.94 -4.42
N THR A 173 -7.56 -17.65 -4.76
CA THR A 173 -8.12 -18.75 -3.97
C THR A 173 -8.02 -20.08 -4.73
N GLN A 174 -8.04 -21.22 -4.01
CA GLN A 174 -8.06 -22.53 -4.64
C GLN A 174 -9.37 -22.78 -5.36
N HIS A 175 -9.27 -23.31 -6.59
CA HIS A 175 -10.40 -23.66 -7.44
C HIS A 175 -10.66 -25.16 -7.49
N ASP A 176 -11.90 -25.55 -7.68
CA ASP A 176 -12.27 -26.92 -8.05
C ASP A 176 -11.99 -27.18 -9.55
N ARG A 177 -12.35 -28.38 -10.03
CA ARG A 177 -12.13 -28.78 -11.44
C ARG A 177 -13.00 -27.99 -12.44
N GLN A 178 -14.02 -27.33 -11.96
CA GLN A 178 -14.94 -26.50 -12.75
C GLN A 178 -14.68 -25.00 -12.58
N ASP A 179 -13.54 -24.64 -11.98
CA ASP A 179 -13.13 -23.26 -11.74
C ASP A 179 -14.01 -22.50 -10.73
N ASN A 180 -14.63 -23.23 -9.77
CA ASN A 180 -15.39 -22.63 -8.69
C ASN A 180 -14.53 -22.50 -7.44
N VAL A 181 -14.76 -21.43 -6.67
CA VAL A 181 -14.19 -21.21 -5.34
C VAL A 181 -15.24 -21.56 -4.28
N LEU A 182 -14.90 -22.51 -3.39
CA LEU A 182 -15.74 -22.92 -2.27
C LEU A 182 -14.98 -22.68 -0.98
N LEU A 183 -15.44 -21.75 -0.16
CA LEU A 183 -14.83 -21.42 1.12
C LEU A 183 -15.68 -21.98 2.26
N ASN A 184 -15.15 -23.00 2.96
CA ASN A 184 -15.78 -23.60 4.15
C ASN A 184 -17.27 -23.96 3.96
N THR A 185 -17.64 -24.44 2.76
CA THR A 185 -19.02 -24.78 2.42
C THR A 185 -19.08 -26.03 1.55
N GLU A 186 -20.22 -26.71 1.61
CA GLU A 186 -20.60 -27.72 0.62
C GLU A 186 -21.66 -27.11 -0.29
N ALA A 187 -21.43 -27.12 -1.59
CA ALA A 187 -22.39 -26.61 -2.58
C ALA A 187 -22.70 -27.67 -3.64
N LEU A 188 -23.96 -27.74 -4.05
CA LEU A 188 -24.36 -28.46 -5.25
C LEU A 188 -24.26 -27.49 -6.44
N LEU A 189 -23.30 -27.80 -7.32
CA LEU A 189 -23.07 -27.03 -8.53
C LEU A 189 -23.68 -27.79 -9.73
N TYR A 190 -24.51 -27.13 -10.51
CA TYR A 190 -25.23 -27.67 -11.66
C TYR A 190 -24.63 -27.16 -12.96
#